data_38b9923dbec55575d323eaea40dc2f9c
#
_entry.id   38b9923dbec55575d323eaea40dc2f9c
#
_cell.length_a   1.000
_cell.length_b   1.000
_cell.length_c   1.000
_cell.angle_alpha   90.00
_cell.angle_beta   90.00
_cell.angle_gamma   90.00
#
_symmetry.space_group_name_H-M   'P 1'
#
loop_
_entity.id
_entity.type
_entity.pdbx_description
1 polymer ?
#
loop_
_entity_poly.entity_id
_entity_poly.type
_entity_poly.pdbx_seq_one_letter_code
_entity_poly.pdbx_strand_id
1 'polypeptide(L)'
;MNQPGPAAPTDPNEDAFVAWAREHAVALSIPRHDDNYDDLAFIPGVIGKRRVIAVGESAHYLYEWNRWRTRLFKYLAQEHGFTTFVLESALVEGRLVHDYVAGADHEWDDVARAINNVWGVWAELNELIRWMRDWNADPNRPRELRFYSMDGSGNWMHARNVYATVHAFAARVEGDLADDMAREIGPMVAELNLENRTEFAATAFRELIAAASLVISRIEQARVAYTRATSADDYDWGLRGAQILRDVIQALAQTEGDFSIGVRQLWNVRDVSMAESLNWIREREGPDAGIVIGAHNTHLQLHPVREQKATSMGSYHAARFGRGDTLFIGTASERSVKGEPPRPDCNQAAYARLGPDCYFLDLRPAPESGPVADWLKAERPDRSNLRYQPVCAGTAWDCLLFHRTLSTGTVELPGFLASPPAEATGDLARFNGRYIILGFLAAVNTLDVRVEGDTLFTDGQDDTSGEVFPPYKVPLHYCADGRFRWSVWPSILGFHQAGEDISVSITTPGGAVYHGKRVGDAVWG
;
A
#
# COMPACT_ATOMS: atom_id res chain seq x y z
N MET A 1 -22.04 3.08 -38.43
CA MET A 1 -20.61 3.48 -38.46
C MET A 1 -20.56 4.97 -38.13
N ASN A 2 -20.30 5.30 -36.87
CA ASN A 2 -20.07 6.69 -36.47
C ASN A 2 -18.67 7.08 -36.92
N GLN A 3 -18.55 8.09 -37.75
CA GLN A 3 -17.26 8.71 -38.06
C GLN A 3 -16.70 9.31 -36.76
N PRO A 4 -15.40 9.16 -36.47
CA PRO A 4 -14.79 9.86 -35.36
C PRO A 4 -14.96 11.38 -35.58
N GLY A 5 -15.52 12.06 -34.59
CA GLY A 5 -15.61 13.52 -34.60
C GLY A 5 -14.22 14.16 -34.75
N PRO A 6 -14.16 15.44 -35.18
CA PRO A 6 -12.86 16.12 -35.32
C PRO A 6 -12.08 16.06 -34.00
N ALA A 7 -10.80 15.70 -34.11
CA ALA A 7 -9.87 15.71 -32.97
C ALA A 7 -9.94 17.08 -32.29
N ALA A 8 -10.07 17.08 -30.95
CA ALA A 8 -10.00 18.31 -30.18
C ALA A 8 -8.68 19.03 -30.49
N PRO A 9 -8.66 20.38 -30.54
CA PRO A 9 -7.42 21.11 -30.77
C PRO A 9 -6.38 20.71 -29.69
N THR A 10 -5.20 20.30 -30.14
CA THR A 10 -4.10 19.93 -29.25
C THR A 10 -3.63 21.17 -28.47
N ASP A 11 -3.42 21.00 -27.16
CA ASP A 11 -2.80 22.04 -26.32
C ASP A 11 -1.34 22.24 -26.79
N PRO A 12 -0.93 23.44 -27.28
CA PRO A 12 0.43 23.69 -27.76
C PRO A 12 1.48 23.46 -26.66
N ASN A 13 1.12 23.62 -25.40
CA ASN A 13 2.02 23.33 -24.28
C ASN A 13 2.23 21.81 -24.13
N GLU A 14 1.19 21.00 -24.37
CA GLU A 14 1.31 19.54 -24.39
C GLU A 14 2.21 19.06 -25.52
N ASP A 15 2.05 19.61 -26.73
CA ASP A 15 2.90 19.25 -27.86
C ASP A 15 4.38 19.59 -27.59
N ALA A 16 4.66 20.75 -26.98
CA ALA A 16 5.99 21.13 -26.57
C ALA A 16 6.56 20.20 -25.48
N PHE A 17 5.76 19.84 -24.49
CA PHE A 17 6.14 18.87 -23.47
C PHE A 17 6.46 17.50 -24.11
N VAL A 18 5.59 16.98 -24.96
CA VAL A 18 5.79 15.68 -25.61
C VAL A 18 7.06 15.68 -26.47
N ALA A 19 7.35 16.77 -27.20
CA ALA A 19 8.57 16.89 -27.97
C ALA A 19 9.82 16.87 -27.09
N TRP A 20 9.84 17.69 -26.05
CA TRP A 20 10.93 17.73 -25.06
C TRP A 20 11.12 16.37 -24.36
N ALA A 21 10.03 15.76 -23.90
CA ALA A 21 10.07 14.50 -23.17
C ALA A 21 10.59 13.35 -24.03
N ARG A 22 10.29 13.31 -25.33
CA ARG A 22 10.86 12.31 -26.27
C ARG A 22 12.37 12.36 -26.37
N GLU A 23 12.95 13.55 -26.29
CA GLU A 23 14.41 13.74 -26.36
C GLU A 23 15.09 13.34 -25.05
N HIS A 24 14.38 13.34 -23.91
CA HIS A 24 14.92 13.10 -22.57
C HIS A 24 14.51 11.76 -21.97
N ALA A 25 13.52 11.08 -22.55
CA ALA A 25 13.08 9.78 -22.07
C ALA A 25 14.11 8.69 -22.37
N VAL A 26 14.45 7.90 -21.36
CA VAL A 26 15.30 6.72 -21.49
C VAL A 26 14.40 5.50 -21.64
N ALA A 27 14.42 4.86 -22.81
CA ALA A 27 13.68 3.63 -23.01
C ALA A 27 14.21 2.51 -22.11
N LEU A 28 13.32 1.76 -21.52
CA LEU A 28 13.64 0.68 -20.60
C LEU A 28 13.17 -0.67 -21.16
N SER A 29 13.83 -1.73 -20.75
CA SER A 29 13.35 -3.08 -20.97
C SER A 29 12.12 -3.34 -20.11
N ILE A 30 11.14 -4.07 -20.65
CA ILE A 30 10.03 -4.56 -19.85
C ILE A 30 10.60 -5.46 -18.75
N PRO A 31 10.29 -5.20 -17.46
CA PRO A 31 10.89 -5.97 -16.38
C PRO A 31 10.55 -7.46 -16.50
N ARG A 32 11.56 -8.28 -16.63
CA ARG A 32 11.49 -9.74 -16.64
C ARG A 32 12.17 -10.30 -15.39
N HIS A 33 12.19 -11.62 -15.25
CA HIS A 33 12.84 -12.30 -14.12
C HIS A 33 14.39 -12.27 -14.16
N ASP A 34 15.01 -11.70 -15.18
CA ASP A 34 16.46 -11.64 -15.30
C ASP A 34 17.06 -10.51 -14.45
N ASP A 35 18.24 -10.77 -13.90
CA ASP A 35 19.05 -9.82 -13.14
C ASP A 35 19.98 -8.98 -14.05
N ASN A 36 19.63 -8.79 -15.32
CA ASN A 36 20.31 -7.85 -16.20
C ASN A 36 19.86 -6.43 -15.90
N TYR A 37 20.79 -5.55 -15.56
CA TYR A 37 20.57 -4.15 -15.19
C TYR A 37 21.15 -3.15 -16.17
N ASP A 38 21.56 -3.58 -17.39
CA ASP A 38 22.23 -2.71 -18.35
C ASP A 38 21.42 -1.45 -18.68
N ASP A 39 20.08 -1.57 -18.74
CA ASP A 39 19.17 -0.46 -18.97
C ASP A 39 18.99 0.46 -17.76
N LEU A 40 19.53 0.10 -16.58
CA LEU A 40 19.54 0.93 -15.38
C LEU A 40 20.87 1.70 -15.18
N ALA A 41 21.83 1.56 -16.09
CA ALA A 41 23.16 2.17 -15.96
C ALA A 41 23.13 3.71 -15.84
N PHE A 42 22.05 4.38 -16.26
CA PHE A 42 21.85 5.83 -16.12
C PHE A 42 21.39 6.25 -14.71
N ILE A 43 20.82 5.35 -13.93
CA ILE A 43 20.21 5.62 -12.61
C ILE A 43 21.17 6.30 -11.63
N PRO A 44 22.44 5.92 -11.49
CA PRO A 44 23.38 6.60 -10.59
C PRO A 44 23.54 8.09 -10.90
N GLY A 45 23.53 8.47 -12.19
CA GLY A 45 23.56 9.88 -12.60
C GLY A 45 22.31 10.65 -12.18
N VAL A 46 21.15 10.02 -12.22
CA VAL A 46 19.86 10.60 -11.79
C VAL A 46 19.79 10.74 -10.27
N ILE A 47 20.20 9.71 -9.52
CA ILE A 47 20.22 9.70 -8.06
C ILE A 47 21.19 10.76 -7.51
N GLY A 48 22.38 10.85 -8.08
CA GLY A 48 23.45 11.73 -7.62
C GLY A 48 23.88 11.35 -6.18
N LYS A 49 23.78 12.30 -5.26
CA LYS A 49 24.16 12.09 -3.85
C LYS A 49 23.00 11.66 -2.93
N ARG A 50 21.82 11.49 -3.48
CA ARG A 50 20.64 11.13 -2.68
C ARG A 50 20.76 9.74 -2.11
N ARG A 51 20.28 9.60 -0.88
CA ARG A 51 20.29 8.32 -0.17
C ARG A 51 18.89 7.73 -0.01
N VAL A 52 17.85 8.46 -0.36
CA VAL A 52 16.47 7.96 -0.33
C VAL A 52 15.88 8.04 -1.73
N ILE A 53 15.28 6.93 -2.16
CA ILE A 53 14.57 6.83 -3.44
C ILE A 53 13.16 6.33 -3.16
N ALA A 54 12.18 7.15 -3.46
CA ALA A 54 10.77 6.81 -3.31
C ALA A 54 10.20 6.41 -4.67
N VAL A 55 9.78 5.16 -4.80
CA VAL A 55 9.21 4.60 -6.03
C VAL A 55 7.72 4.37 -5.82
N GLY A 56 6.93 5.13 -6.55
CA GLY A 56 5.48 5.05 -6.53
C GLY A 56 4.91 3.80 -7.19
N GLU A 57 3.62 3.61 -7.02
CA GLU A 57 2.78 2.80 -7.88
C GLU A 57 1.47 3.53 -8.13
N SER A 58 1.03 3.55 -9.39
CA SER A 58 -0.22 4.20 -9.79
C SER A 58 -1.45 3.37 -9.47
N ALA A 59 -1.27 2.09 -9.20
CA ALA A 59 -2.28 1.16 -8.72
C ALA A 59 -1.60 -0.02 -8.03
N HIS A 60 -2.27 -0.57 -7.01
CA HIS A 60 -1.76 -1.72 -6.27
C HIS A 60 -1.81 -3.02 -7.07
N TYR A 61 -1.06 -4.03 -6.64
CA TYR A 61 -1.11 -5.44 -7.07
C TYR A 61 -0.65 -5.69 -8.51
N LEU A 62 0.12 -4.80 -9.09
CA LEU A 62 0.55 -4.89 -10.47
C LEU A 62 1.97 -5.43 -10.58
N TYR A 63 2.13 -6.38 -11.51
CA TYR A 63 3.39 -7.04 -11.79
C TYR A 63 4.51 -6.04 -12.08
N GLU A 64 4.27 -5.09 -12.97
CA GLU A 64 5.26 -4.16 -13.45
C GLU A 64 5.83 -3.29 -12.31
N TRP A 65 4.97 -2.79 -11.42
CA TRP A 65 5.41 -1.93 -10.31
C TRP A 65 6.17 -2.72 -9.24
N ASN A 66 5.69 -3.91 -8.86
CA ASN A 66 6.39 -4.77 -7.93
C ASN A 66 7.75 -5.21 -8.50
N ARG A 67 7.79 -5.58 -9.78
CA ARG A 67 9.02 -6.00 -10.46
C ARG A 67 10.03 -4.85 -10.57
N TRP A 68 9.59 -3.63 -10.90
CA TRP A 68 10.45 -2.46 -10.96
C TRP A 68 11.08 -2.12 -9.62
N ARG A 69 10.31 -2.14 -8.54
CA ARG A 69 10.83 -1.91 -7.17
C ARG A 69 11.86 -2.95 -6.79
N THR A 70 11.55 -4.22 -7.02
CA THR A 70 12.44 -5.35 -6.75
C THR A 70 13.74 -5.21 -7.53
N ARG A 71 13.64 -4.98 -8.83
CA ARG A 71 14.78 -4.87 -9.73
C ARG A 71 15.66 -3.66 -9.39
N LEU A 72 15.05 -2.51 -9.17
CA LEU A 72 15.76 -1.30 -8.79
C LEU A 72 16.50 -1.47 -7.45
N PHE A 73 15.83 -2.04 -6.44
CA PHE A 73 16.49 -2.26 -5.15
C PHE A 73 17.65 -3.26 -5.25
N LYS A 74 17.49 -4.38 -5.95
CA LYS A 74 18.56 -5.36 -6.18
C LYS A 74 19.78 -4.69 -6.85
N TYR A 75 19.55 -3.93 -7.92
CA TYR A 75 20.61 -3.18 -8.60
C TYR A 75 21.34 -2.21 -7.66
N LEU A 76 20.58 -1.41 -6.93
CA LEU A 76 21.14 -0.42 -6.02
C LEU A 76 21.88 -1.06 -4.83
N ALA A 77 21.41 -2.19 -4.34
CA ALA A 77 22.07 -2.93 -3.26
C ALA A 77 23.38 -3.56 -3.72
N GLN A 78 23.39 -4.17 -4.89
CA GLN A 78 24.57 -4.84 -5.44
C GLN A 78 25.66 -3.84 -5.86
N GLU A 79 25.28 -2.77 -6.56
CA GLU A 79 26.24 -1.89 -7.23
C GLU A 79 26.47 -0.54 -6.51
N HIS A 80 25.49 -0.04 -5.75
CA HIS A 80 25.49 1.34 -5.24
C HIS A 80 25.35 1.46 -3.73
N GLY A 81 25.36 0.34 -3.02
CA GLY A 81 25.45 0.34 -1.58
C GLY A 81 24.19 0.74 -0.84
N PHE A 82 23.03 0.61 -1.46
CA PHE A 82 21.77 0.70 -0.76
C PHE A 82 21.57 -0.54 0.11
N THR A 83 20.99 -0.33 1.29
CA THR A 83 20.89 -1.40 2.30
C THR A 83 19.46 -1.66 2.75
N THR A 84 18.55 -0.71 2.54
CA THR A 84 17.26 -0.74 3.20
C THR A 84 16.12 -0.64 2.19
N PHE A 85 15.18 -1.58 2.28
CA PHE A 85 13.93 -1.53 1.55
C PHE A 85 12.77 -1.26 2.52
N VAL A 86 11.96 -0.26 2.21
CA VAL A 86 10.80 0.14 3.02
C VAL A 86 9.53 0.00 2.20
N LEU A 87 8.52 -0.67 2.75
CA LEU A 87 7.25 -0.93 2.07
C LEU A 87 6.08 -0.27 2.79
N GLU A 88 5.06 0.15 2.01
CA GLU A 88 3.74 0.55 2.52
C GLU A 88 2.98 -0.67 3.06
N SER A 89 3.47 -1.24 4.14
CA SER A 89 2.81 -2.32 4.89
C SER A 89 2.93 -2.05 6.38
N ALA A 90 2.18 -2.78 7.21
CA ALA A 90 2.12 -2.50 8.65
C ALA A 90 3.48 -2.68 9.35
N LEU A 91 3.96 -1.62 10.01
CA LEU A 91 5.29 -1.58 10.61
C LEU A 91 5.44 -2.60 11.73
N VAL A 92 4.46 -2.70 12.58
CA VAL A 92 4.55 -3.55 13.79
C VAL A 92 4.60 -5.02 13.41
N GLU A 93 3.70 -5.46 12.54
CA GLU A 93 3.70 -6.81 11.98
C GLU A 93 4.94 -7.06 11.13
N GLY A 94 5.38 -6.06 10.40
CA GLY A 94 6.58 -6.08 9.55
C GLY A 94 7.90 -6.32 10.30
N ARG A 95 7.91 -6.20 11.65
CA ARG A 95 9.06 -6.61 12.44
C ARG A 95 9.42 -8.08 12.22
N LEU A 96 8.45 -8.96 12.10
CA LEU A 96 8.70 -10.37 11.81
C LEU A 96 9.42 -10.56 10.46
N VAL A 97 9.04 -9.76 9.44
CA VAL A 97 9.73 -9.76 8.14
C VAL A 97 11.16 -9.22 8.28
N HIS A 98 11.34 -8.15 9.05
CA HIS A 98 12.66 -7.60 9.36
C HIS A 98 13.58 -8.65 10.00
N ASP A 99 13.08 -9.34 11.03
CA ASP A 99 13.82 -10.38 11.75
C ASP A 99 14.10 -11.59 10.82
N TYR A 100 13.16 -11.98 9.96
CA TYR A 100 13.36 -13.02 8.95
C TYR A 100 14.48 -12.66 7.97
N VAL A 101 14.49 -11.44 7.45
CA VAL A 101 15.56 -10.94 6.56
C VAL A 101 16.91 -10.91 7.29
N ALA A 102 16.93 -10.57 8.57
CA ALA A 102 18.11 -10.61 9.42
C ALA A 102 18.60 -12.04 9.77
N GLY A 103 17.85 -13.08 9.39
CA GLY A 103 18.24 -14.48 9.56
C GLY A 103 17.50 -15.24 10.66
N ALA A 104 16.50 -14.62 11.32
CA ALA A 104 15.67 -15.33 12.29
C ALA A 104 14.91 -16.50 11.64
N ASP A 105 14.70 -17.56 12.43
CA ASP A 105 14.00 -18.76 11.98
C ASP A 105 12.49 -18.56 12.14
N HIS A 106 11.87 -18.08 11.07
CA HIS A 106 10.43 -17.89 10.94
C HIS A 106 9.89 -18.69 9.75
N GLU A 107 8.73 -19.32 9.93
CA GLU A 107 8.03 -19.99 8.84
C GLU A 107 7.56 -18.98 7.78
N TRP A 108 7.68 -19.36 6.51
CA TRP A 108 7.33 -18.44 5.42
C TRP A 108 5.86 -17.96 5.47
N ASP A 109 4.93 -18.81 5.87
CA ASP A 109 3.53 -18.45 6.01
C ASP A 109 3.31 -17.32 7.03
N ASP A 110 4.07 -17.30 8.11
CA ASP A 110 4.02 -16.22 9.11
C ASP A 110 4.66 -14.93 8.57
N VAL A 111 5.75 -15.05 7.83
CA VAL A 111 6.39 -13.92 7.14
C VAL A 111 5.45 -13.29 6.12
N ALA A 112 4.84 -14.09 5.24
CA ALA A 112 3.89 -13.64 4.25
C ALA A 112 2.65 -12.97 4.88
N ARG A 113 2.18 -13.50 6.00
CA ARG A 113 1.09 -12.90 6.78
C ARG A 113 1.49 -11.56 7.40
N ALA A 114 2.73 -11.43 7.84
CA ALA A 114 3.27 -10.24 8.50
C ALA A 114 3.56 -9.09 7.51
N ILE A 115 3.75 -9.37 6.22
CA ILE A 115 3.84 -8.33 5.19
C ILE A 115 2.51 -7.55 5.06
N ASN A 116 1.48 -8.06 5.66
CA ASN A 116 0.16 -7.47 5.83
C ASN A 116 -0.63 -7.20 4.53
N ASN A 117 -1.93 -7.32 4.69
CA ASN A 117 -2.93 -6.98 3.69
C ASN A 117 -2.87 -7.89 2.48
N VAL A 118 -2.33 -7.44 1.45
CA VAL A 118 -2.35 -8.05 0.14
C VAL A 118 -0.94 -8.17 -0.44
N TRP A 119 0.06 -7.68 0.30
CA TRP A 119 1.43 -7.67 -0.19
C TRP A 119 2.10 -9.05 -0.14
N GLY A 120 1.89 -9.83 0.92
CA GLY A 120 2.54 -11.13 1.13
C GLY A 120 2.12 -12.25 0.19
N VAL A 121 1.26 -11.96 -0.76
CA VAL A 121 0.78 -12.92 -1.77
C VAL A 121 1.34 -12.67 -3.16
N TRP A 122 2.17 -11.65 -3.34
CA TRP A 122 2.77 -11.31 -4.64
C TRP A 122 4.16 -11.90 -4.76
N ALA A 123 4.32 -12.81 -5.71
CA ALA A 123 5.57 -13.55 -5.92
C ALA A 123 6.77 -12.61 -6.13
N GLU A 124 6.57 -11.47 -6.82
CA GLU A 124 7.63 -10.50 -7.10
C GLU A 124 8.21 -9.89 -5.82
N LEU A 125 7.36 -9.61 -4.83
CA LEU A 125 7.79 -9.09 -3.53
C LEU A 125 8.35 -10.19 -2.64
N ASN A 126 7.71 -11.36 -2.64
CA ASN A 126 8.16 -12.52 -1.90
C ASN A 126 9.57 -12.96 -2.34
N GLU A 127 9.84 -12.91 -3.65
CA GLU A 127 11.17 -13.13 -4.22
C GLU A 127 12.19 -12.13 -3.66
N LEU A 128 11.85 -10.85 -3.58
CA LEU A 128 12.73 -9.84 -3.01
C LEU A 128 13.09 -10.15 -1.56
N ILE A 129 12.10 -10.47 -0.73
CA ILE A 129 12.32 -10.73 0.70
C ILE A 129 13.19 -11.97 0.91
N ARG A 130 12.95 -13.05 0.15
CA ARG A 130 13.79 -14.25 0.19
C ARG A 130 15.21 -13.95 -0.30
N TRP A 131 15.35 -13.20 -1.39
CA TRP A 131 16.65 -12.78 -1.89
C TRP A 131 17.43 -11.94 -0.87
N MET A 132 16.77 -11.03 -0.15
CA MET A 132 17.41 -10.26 0.93
C MET A 132 17.91 -11.17 2.06
N ARG A 133 17.14 -12.19 2.45
CA ARG A 133 17.57 -13.20 3.43
C ARG A 133 18.78 -13.99 2.93
N ASP A 134 18.72 -14.48 1.69
CA ASP A 134 19.83 -15.25 1.08
C ASP A 134 21.10 -14.41 0.96
N TRP A 135 20.96 -13.12 0.58
CA TRP A 135 22.06 -12.16 0.59
C TRP A 135 22.68 -12.03 1.98
N ASN A 136 21.85 -11.91 3.01
CA ASN A 136 22.33 -11.79 4.39
C ASN A 136 22.94 -13.09 4.92
N ALA A 137 22.60 -14.23 4.39
CA ALA A 137 23.20 -15.52 4.73
C ALA A 137 24.60 -15.72 4.10
N ASP A 138 24.96 -14.97 3.04
CA ASP A 138 26.29 -15.06 2.43
C ASP A 138 27.36 -14.43 3.36
N PRO A 139 28.33 -15.22 3.83
CA PRO A 139 29.39 -14.68 4.71
C PRO A 139 30.29 -13.65 4.02
N ASN A 140 30.28 -13.59 2.69
CA ASN A 140 31.10 -12.65 1.89
C ASN A 140 30.32 -11.38 1.51
N ARG A 141 29.05 -11.23 1.95
CA ARG A 141 28.27 -10.04 1.64
C ARG A 141 28.99 -8.76 2.06
N PRO A 142 28.99 -7.71 1.22
CA PRO A 142 29.66 -6.47 1.54
C PRO A 142 28.97 -5.69 2.66
N ARG A 143 27.67 -5.90 2.84
CA ARG A 143 26.81 -5.25 3.85
C ARG A 143 25.53 -6.02 4.06
N GLU A 144 24.91 -5.82 5.20
CA GLU A 144 23.63 -6.40 5.56
C GLU A 144 22.47 -5.61 4.93
N LEU A 145 21.45 -6.32 4.43
CA LEU A 145 20.22 -5.72 3.95
C LEU A 145 19.14 -5.75 5.03
N ARG A 146 18.28 -4.73 5.03
CA ARG A 146 17.21 -4.57 6.00
C ARG A 146 15.89 -4.29 5.31
N PHE A 147 14.85 -4.95 5.79
CA PHE A 147 13.47 -4.70 5.38
C PHE A 147 12.72 -3.99 6.49
N TYR A 148 11.94 -2.98 6.13
CA TYR A 148 11.00 -2.33 7.03
C TYR A 148 9.64 -2.18 6.35
N SER A 149 8.61 -2.20 7.16
CA SER A 149 7.30 -1.64 6.84
C SER A 149 7.18 -0.24 7.44
N MET A 150 6.22 0.58 7.00
CA MET A 150 6.09 1.95 7.51
C MET A 150 4.66 2.36 7.87
N ASP A 151 3.67 1.55 7.51
CA ASP A 151 2.26 1.87 7.68
C ASP A 151 1.72 1.48 9.07
N GLY A 152 0.52 1.94 9.39
CA GLY A 152 -0.17 1.57 10.60
C GLY A 152 -0.63 0.11 10.62
N SER A 153 -0.75 -0.44 11.82
CA SER A 153 -1.17 -1.81 12.04
C SER A 153 -2.61 -2.09 11.58
N GLY A 154 -2.87 -3.33 11.22
CA GLY A 154 -4.21 -3.83 10.88
C GLY A 154 -4.86 -3.09 9.72
N ASN A 155 -4.12 -2.50 8.79
CA ASN A 155 -4.62 -1.64 7.70
C ASN A 155 -5.43 -0.44 8.16
N TRP A 156 -5.17 0.05 9.37
CA TRP A 156 -5.99 1.10 9.98
C TRP A 156 -7.44 0.66 10.27
N MET A 157 -7.72 -0.63 10.11
CA MET A 157 -9.06 -1.18 10.32
C MET A 157 -9.34 -1.55 11.77
N HIS A 158 -8.28 -1.93 12.50
CA HIS A 158 -8.35 -2.30 13.92
C HIS A 158 -7.00 -2.15 14.60
N ALA A 159 -7.01 -1.97 15.93
CA ALA A 159 -5.80 -1.79 16.72
C ALA A 159 -5.33 -3.07 17.44
N ARG A 160 -5.95 -4.23 17.19
CA ARG A 160 -5.70 -5.48 17.96
C ARG A 160 -4.26 -5.96 17.90
N ASN A 161 -3.67 -6.02 16.68
CA ASN A 161 -2.32 -6.57 16.50
C ASN A 161 -1.26 -5.68 17.15
N VAL A 162 -1.35 -4.36 16.94
CA VAL A 162 -0.40 -3.42 17.55
C VAL A 162 -0.56 -3.41 19.07
N TYR A 163 -1.79 -3.47 19.58
CA TYR A 163 -2.04 -3.59 21.02
C TYR A 163 -1.40 -4.87 21.58
N ALA A 164 -1.61 -6.02 20.94
CA ALA A 164 -1.03 -7.28 21.38
C ALA A 164 0.50 -7.23 21.44
N THR A 165 1.13 -6.62 20.43
CA THR A 165 2.59 -6.48 20.38
C THR A 165 3.12 -5.54 21.46
N VAL A 166 2.48 -4.39 21.67
CA VAL A 166 2.89 -3.42 22.71
C VAL A 166 2.63 -3.99 24.10
N HIS A 167 1.53 -4.67 24.31
CA HIS A 167 1.22 -5.34 25.58
C HIS A 167 2.25 -6.45 25.89
N ALA A 168 2.64 -7.26 24.90
CA ALA A 168 3.68 -8.27 25.09
C ALA A 168 5.04 -7.64 25.42
N PHE A 169 5.40 -6.50 24.83
CA PHE A 169 6.56 -5.73 25.22
C PHE A 169 6.44 -5.23 26.67
N ALA A 170 5.31 -4.61 27.04
CA ALA A 170 5.05 -4.13 28.39
C ALA A 170 5.18 -5.25 29.42
N ALA A 171 4.61 -6.42 29.16
CA ALA A 171 4.68 -7.59 30.05
C ALA A 171 6.12 -8.09 30.29
N ARG A 172 7.02 -7.90 29.32
CA ARG A 172 8.45 -8.26 29.49
C ARG A 172 9.23 -7.26 30.34
N VAL A 173 8.84 -5.97 30.32
CA VAL A 173 9.61 -4.90 30.95
C VAL A 173 9.01 -4.40 32.25
N GLU A 174 7.69 -4.41 32.40
CA GLU A 174 6.97 -3.93 33.58
C GLU A 174 5.53 -4.50 33.64
N GLY A 175 5.29 -5.47 34.55
CA GLY A 175 3.98 -6.13 34.69
C GLY A 175 2.83 -5.15 34.97
N ASP A 176 3.06 -4.16 35.84
CA ASP A 176 2.04 -3.15 36.18
C ASP A 176 1.62 -2.32 34.94
N LEU A 177 2.53 -2.05 34.01
CA LEU A 177 2.21 -1.39 32.74
C LEU A 177 1.30 -2.28 31.87
N ALA A 178 1.63 -3.57 31.79
CA ALA A 178 0.80 -4.52 31.06
C ALA A 178 -0.60 -4.66 31.65
N ASP A 179 -0.70 -4.72 32.99
CA ASP A 179 -1.99 -4.80 33.71
C ASP A 179 -2.83 -3.52 33.49
N ASP A 180 -2.21 -2.35 33.52
CA ASP A 180 -2.87 -1.08 33.20
C ASP A 180 -3.38 -1.07 31.76
N MET A 181 -2.58 -1.49 30.78
CA MET A 181 -3.00 -1.62 29.39
C MET A 181 -4.17 -2.60 29.22
N ALA A 182 -4.12 -3.75 29.91
CA ALA A 182 -5.19 -4.75 29.85
C ALA A 182 -6.51 -4.21 30.42
N ARG A 183 -6.45 -3.35 31.45
CA ARG A 183 -7.63 -2.75 32.07
C ARG A 183 -8.19 -1.56 31.28
N GLU A 184 -7.33 -0.67 30.79
CA GLU A 184 -7.76 0.64 30.27
C GLU A 184 -7.90 0.67 28.74
N ILE A 185 -7.13 -0.16 28.02
CA ILE A 185 -7.09 -0.16 26.55
C ILE A 185 -7.69 -1.44 25.98
N GLY A 186 -7.34 -2.58 26.59
CA GLY A 186 -7.69 -3.90 26.07
C GLY A 186 -9.16 -4.12 25.74
N PRO A 187 -10.11 -3.79 26.63
CA PRO A 187 -11.53 -4.07 26.40
C PRO A 187 -12.08 -3.36 25.16
N MET A 188 -11.76 -2.09 24.97
CA MET A 188 -12.23 -1.34 23.81
C MET A 188 -11.54 -1.78 22.53
N VAL A 189 -10.22 -1.99 22.55
CA VAL A 189 -9.44 -2.40 21.37
C VAL A 189 -9.83 -3.81 20.88
N ALA A 190 -10.27 -4.69 21.78
CA ALA A 190 -10.74 -6.02 21.41
C ALA A 190 -11.98 -5.98 20.48
N GLU A 191 -12.81 -4.98 20.63
CA GLU A 191 -14.07 -4.81 19.89
C GLU A 191 -13.96 -3.76 18.79
N LEU A 192 -13.21 -2.67 19.02
CA LEU A 192 -13.10 -1.51 18.12
C LEU A 192 -12.50 -1.88 16.76
N ASN A 193 -13.25 -1.58 15.73
CA ASN A 193 -12.81 -1.64 14.34
C ASN A 193 -13.46 -0.53 13.52
N LEU A 194 -13.08 -0.42 12.24
CA LEU A 194 -13.61 0.60 11.35
C LEU A 194 -15.13 0.49 11.14
N GLU A 195 -15.70 -0.71 11.24
CA GLU A 195 -17.13 -0.95 10.99
C GLU A 195 -18.01 -0.45 12.15
N ASN A 196 -17.58 -0.72 13.39
CA ASN A 196 -18.38 -0.43 14.58
C ASN A 196 -17.96 0.84 15.34
N ARG A 197 -16.98 1.59 14.84
CA ARG A 197 -16.44 2.78 15.52
C ARG A 197 -17.48 3.82 15.90
N THR A 198 -18.56 3.93 15.11
CA THR A 198 -19.66 4.86 15.38
C THR A 198 -20.57 4.44 16.54
N GLU A 199 -20.42 3.21 17.02
CA GLU A 199 -21.12 2.71 18.20
C GLU A 199 -20.46 3.20 19.52
N PHE A 200 -19.21 3.68 19.42
CA PHE A 200 -18.45 4.17 20.57
C PHE A 200 -18.60 5.68 20.73
N ALA A 201 -18.80 6.13 21.98
CA ALA A 201 -18.90 7.56 22.27
C ALA A 201 -17.56 8.28 22.05
N ALA A 202 -17.61 9.52 21.58
CA ALA A 202 -16.42 10.37 21.42
C ALA A 202 -15.59 10.54 22.72
N THR A 203 -16.25 10.45 23.89
CA THR A 203 -15.58 10.44 25.20
C THR A 203 -14.71 9.22 25.37
N ALA A 204 -15.16 8.04 24.96
CA ALA A 204 -14.40 6.79 25.05
C ALA A 204 -13.15 6.83 24.19
N PHE A 205 -13.21 7.40 22.97
CA PHE A 205 -12.02 7.63 22.17
C PHE A 205 -11.02 8.58 22.83
N ARG A 206 -11.49 9.66 23.45
CA ARG A 206 -10.59 10.59 24.17
C ARG A 206 -9.88 9.91 25.34
N GLU A 207 -10.59 9.11 26.10
CA GLU A 207 -10.03 8.32 27.20
C GLU A 207 -9.02 7.30 26.69
N LEU A 208 -9.34 6.60 25.62
CA LEU A 208 -8.46 5.61 25.00
C LEU A 208 -7.16 6.24 24.44
N ILE A 209 -7.27 7.40 23.76
CA ILE A 209 -6.10 8.17 23.27
C ILE A 209 -5.24 8.66 24.46
N ALA A 210 -5.88 9.10 25.55
CA ALA A 210 -5.18 9.53 26.75
C ALA A 210 -4.44 8.34 27.40
N ALA A 211 -5.07 7.18 27.54
CA ALA A 211 -4.45 5.97 28.07
C ALA A 211 -3.27 5.52 27.21
N ALA A 212 -3.41 5.48 25.89
CA ALA A 212 -2.31 5.15 24.98
C ALA A 212 -1.15 6.17 25.07
N SER A 213 -1.46 7.45 25.27
CA SER A 213 -0.43 8.49 25.45
C SER A 213 0.31 8.34 26.78
N LEU A 214 -0.37 7.90 27.85
CA LEU A 214 0.28 7.58 29.13
C LEU A 214 1.21 6.36 29.02
N VAL A 215 0.82 5.34 28.26
CA VAL A 215 1.71 4.19 27.94
C VAL A 215 3.00 4.67 27.28
N ILE A 216 2.91 5.53 26.26
CA ILE A 216 4.07 6.12 25.58
C ILE A 216 4.96 6.84 26.60
N SER A 217 4.37 7.71 27.43
CA SER A 217 5.10 8.49 28.43
C SER A 217 5.81 7.60 29.45
N ARG A 218 5.18 6.50 29.92
CA ARG A 218 5.83 5.54 30.84
C ARG A 218 7.02 4.83 30.17
N ILE A 219 6.86 4.40 28.90
CA ILE A 219 7.94 3.76 28.15
C ILE A 219 9.13 4.73 27.99
N GLU A 220 8.88 6.00 27.65
CA GLU A 220 9.92 7.03 27.49
C GLU A 220 10.65 7.30 28.81
N GLN A 221 9.93 7.46 29.91
CA GLN A 221 10.51 7.71 31.24
C GLN A 221 11.34 6.54 31.74
N ALA A 222 10.95 5.32 31.43
CA ALA A 222 11.63 4.10 31.85
C ALA A 222 12.71 3.61 30.86
N ARG A 223 13.09 4.39 29.86
CA ARG A 223 14.00 4.02 28.75
C ARG A 223 15.21 3.22 29.24
N VAL A 224 15.93 3.72 30.25
CA VAL A 224 17.16 3.07 30.73
C VAL A 224 16.86 1.70 31.33
N ALA A 225 15.77 1.59 32.10
CA ALA A 225 15.39 0.33 32.75
C ALA A 225 14.93 -0.69 31.69
N TYR A 226 14.10 -0.28 30.74
CA TYR A 226 13.55 -1.17 29.72
C TYR A 226 14.59 -1.62 28.70
N THR A 227 15.52 -0.72 28.31
CA THR A 227 16.67 -1.08 27.48
C THR A 227 17.55 -2.13 28.15
N ARG A 228 17.73 -2.05 29.50
CA ARG A 228 18.51 -3.06 30.26
C ARG A 228 17.76 -4.38 30.41
N ALA A 229 16.44 -4.34 30.50
CA ALA A 229 15.60 -5.53 30.65
C ALA A 229 15.44 -6.30 29.32
N THR A 230 15.62 -5.63 28.19
CA THR A 230 15.48 -6.21 26.85
C THR A 230 16.72 -5.90 26.00
N SER A 231 16.63 -4.94 25.10
CA SER A 231 17.70 -4.39 24.28
C SER A 231 17.36 -2.97 23.84
N ALA A 232 18.31 -2.22 23.29
CA ALA A 232 18.03 -0.92 22.67
C ALA A 232 17.08 -1.09 21.48
N ASP A 233 17.25 -2.16 20.71
CA ASP A 233 16.40 -2.49 19.57
C ASP A 233 14.96 -2.78 20.00
N ASP A 234 14.76 -3.69 20.96
CA ASP A 234 13.43 -4.00 21.48
C ASP A 234 12.73 -2.79 22.09
N TYR A 235 13.48 -1.93 22.79
CA TYR A 235 12.95 -0.69 23.34
C TYR A 235 12.43 0.24 22.22
N ASP A 236 13.23 0.45 21.18
CA ASP A 236 12.87 1.34 20.06
C ASP A 236 11.64 0.82 19.29
N TRP A 237 11.58 -0.49 19.05
CA TRP A 237 10.40 -1.13 18.46
C TRP A 237 9.16 -1.03 19.37
N GLY A 238 9.33 -1.24 20.67
CA GLY A 238 8.25 -1.15 21.65
C GLY A 238 7.68 0.27 21.74
N LEU A 239 8.55 1.28 21.81
CA LEU A 239 8.15 2.68 21.82
C LEU A 239 7.43 3.07 20.51
N ARG A 240 8.00 2.72 19.35
CA ARG A 240 7.36 3.03 18.06
C ARG A 240 6.03 2.30 17.92
N GLY A 241 5.91 1.06 18.36
CA GLY A 241 4.65 0.33 18.41
C GLY A 241 3.58 1.03 19.26
N ALA A 242 3.95 1.54 20.44
CA ALA A 242 3.02 2.30 21.30
C ALA A 242 2.55 3.62 20.63
N GLN A 243 3.42 4.31 19.90
CA GLN A 243 3.05 5.48 19.12
C GLN A 243 2.07 5.11 18.00
N ILE A 244 2.31 4.03 17.26
CA ILE A 244 1.40 3.53 16.21
C ILE A 244 0.05 3.10 16.82
N LEU A 245 0.03 2.47 17.99
CA LEU A 245 -1.22 2.13 18.69
C LEU A 245 -2.08 3.38 18.90
N ARG A 246 -1.49 4.44 19.46
CA ARG A 246 -2.19 5.73 19.62
C ARG A 246 -2.67 6.29 18.28
N ASP A 247 -1.83 6.26 17.25
CA ASP A 247 -2.14 6.84 15.94
C ASP A 247 -3.31 6.08 15.26
N VAL A 248 -3.34 4.74 15.34
CA VAL A 248 -4.46 3.93 14.82
C VAL A 248 -5.76 4.23 15.58
N ILE A 249 -5.71 4.32 16.92
CA ILE A 249 -6.87 4.72 17.72
C ILE A 249 -7.36 6.11 17.33
N GLN A 250 -6.43 7.05 17.14
CA GLN A 250 -6.73 8.42 16.73
C GLN A 250 -7.33 8.47 15.32
N ALA A 251 -6.85 7.64 14.40
CA ALA A 251 -7.42 7.53 13.06
C ALA A 251 -8.87 7.01 13.11
N LEU A 252 -9.13 5.97 13.90
CA LEU A 252 -10.48 5.43 14.09
C LEU A 252 -11.42 6.47 14.73
N ALA A 253 -10.92 7.29 15.66
CA ALA A 253 -11.70 8.36 16.29
C ALA A 253 -12.07 9.49 15.31
N GLN A 254 -11.24 9.78 14.29
CA GLN A 254 -11.45 10.86 13.33
C GLN A 254 -12.52 10.54 12.27
N THR A 255 -13.06 9.34 12.26
CA THR A 255 -14.06 8.91 11.29
C THR A 255 -15.50 9.17 11.73
N GLU A 256 -15.73 10.00 12.76
CA GLU A 256 -17.06 10.47 13.15
C GLU A 256 -17.69 11.39 12.09
N GLY A 257 -18.97 11.20 11.81
CA GLY A 257 -19.77 12.08 10.94
C GLY A 257 -19.75 11.69 9.46
N ASP A 258 -19.80 12.70 8.60
CA ASP A 258 -19.77 12.49 7.14
C ASP A 258 -18.53 11.70 6.74
N PHE A 259 -18.75 10.54 6.13
CA PHE A 259 -17.69 9.60 5.73
C PHE A 259 -16.61 10.28 4.89
N SER A 260 -16.97 11.22 4.02
CA SER A 260 -16.02 11.96 3.17
C SER A 260 -15.03 12.81 3.98
N ILE A 261 -15.48 13.41 5.08
CA ILE A 261 -14.65 14.21 5.99
C ILE A 261 -13.81 13.29 6.89
N GLY A 262 -14.41 12.23 7.42
CA GLY A 262 -13.73 11.26 8.26
C GLY A 262 -12.60 10.53 7.53
N VAL A 263 -12.81 10.15 6.27
CA VAL A 263 -11.76 9.54 5.43
C VAL A 263 -10.58 10.49 5.22
N ARG A 264 -10.80 11.78 5.02
CA ARG A 264 -9.71 12.75 4.90
C ARG A 264 -8.86 12.84 6.18
N GLN A 265 -9.51 12.88 7.32
CA GLN A 265 -8.82 12.94 8.61
C GLN A 265 -8.05 11.65 8.88
N LEU A 266 -8.63 10.49 8.56
CA LEU A 266 -7.95 9.21 8.60
C LEU A 266 -6.68 9.21 7.72
N TRP A 267 -6.78 9.69 6.47
CA TRP A 267 -5.64 9.80 5.56
C TRP A 267 -4.53 10.70 6.12
N ASN A 268 -4.87 11.87 6.68
CA ASN A 268 -3.87 12.75 7.26
C ASN A 268 -3.15 12.11 8.45
N VAL A 269 -3.87 11.45 9.35
CA VAL A 269 -3.26 10.74 10.49
C VAL A 269 -2.36 9.60 9.99
N ARG A 270 -2.82 8.82 9.01
CA ARG A 270 -2.05 7.73 8.40
C ARG A 270 -0.76 8.23 7.77
N ASP A 271 -0.83 9.26 6.93
CA ASP A 271 0.34 9.78 6.21
C ASP A 271 1.37 10.43 7.16
N VAL A 272 0.92 11.12 8.21
CA VAL A 272 1.81 11.59 9.28
C VAL A 272 2.49 10.42 9.98
N SER A 273 1.74 9.39 10.35
CA SER A 273 2.29 8.22 11.04
C SER A 273 3.29 7.46 10.16
N MET A 274 3.02 7.32 8.85
CA MET A 274 3.98 6.74 7.90
C MET A 274 5.25 7.59 7.77
N ALA A 275 5.11 8.92 7.72
CA ALA A 275 6.26 9.82 7.69
C ALA A 275 7.13 9.71 8.95
N GLU A 276 6.50 9.61 10.13
CA GLU A 276 7.22 9.41 11.40
C GLU A 276 7.85 8.01 11.47
N SER A 277 7.23 6.98 10.89
CA SER A 277 7.86 5.66 10.76
C SER A 277 9.10 5.73 9.88
N LEU A 278 9.02 6.43 8.74
CA LEU A 278 10.17 6.61 7.85
C LEU A 278 11.29 7.42 8.51
N ASN A 279 10.94 8.46 9.28
CA ASN A 279 11.92 9.24 10.07
C ASN A 279 12.63 8.33 11.08
N TRP A 280 11.88 7.51 11.82
CA TRP A 280 12.39 6.55 12.77
C TRP A 280 13.32 5.51 12.09
N ILE A 281 12.97 5.00 10.90
CA ILE A 281 13.81 4.08 10.13
C ILE A 281 15.13 4.78 9.75
N ARG A 282 15.08 6.01 9.23
CA ARG A 282 16.28 6.77 8.85
C ARG A 282 17.22 7.03 10.03
N GLU A 283 16.69 7.36 11.19
CA GLU A 283 17.47 7.58 12.41
C GLU A 283 18.17 6.29 12.86
N ARG A 284 17.52 5.14 12.71
CA ARG A 284 18.10 3.83 13.04
C ARG A 284 19.19 3.40 12.07
N GLU A 285 18.95 3.55 10.79
CA GLU A 285 19.89 3.11 9.75
C GLU A 285 21.07 4.08 9.59
N GLY A 286 20.90 5.32 10.03
CA GLY A 286 21.93 6.35 9.96
C GLY A 286 21.93 7.13 8.63
N PRO A 287 22.71 8.23 8.58
CA PRO A 287 22.65 9.18 7.46
C PRO A 287 23.24 8.63 6.14
N ASP A 288 24.08 7.62 6.22
CA ASP A 288 24.77 7.03 5.05
C ASP A 288 23.99 5.85 4.44
N ALA A 289 22.93 5.39 5.08
CA ALA A 289 22.12 4.29 4.57
C ALA A 289 21.37 4.67 3.30
N GLY A 290 21.49 3.83 2.28
CA GLY A 290 20.69 3.94 1.06
C GLY A 290 19.34 3.26 1.28
N ILE A 291 18.25 4.00 1.10
CA ILE A 291 16.88 3.53 1.35
C ILE A 291 16.06 3.60 0.07
N VAL A 292 15.40 2.51 -0.28
CA VAL A 292 14.37 2.48 -1.34
C VAL A 292 13.00 2.30 -0.69
N ILE A 293 12.08 3.19 -1.00
CA ILE A 293 10.70 3.19 -0.50
C ILE A 293 9.76 2.75 -1.62
N GLY A 294 8.93 1.76 -1.35
CA GLY A 294 7.82 1.35 -2.20
C GLY A 294 6.48 1.71 -1.57
N ALA A 295 5.72 2.61 -2.21
CA ALA A 295 4.39 2.99 -1.75
C ALA A 295 3.50 3.44 -2.91
N HIS A 296 2.20 3.58 -2.66
CA HIS A 296 1.28 4.13 -3.64
C HIS A 296 1.63 5.60 -3.97
N ASN A 297 1.42 6.00 -5.22
CA ASN A 297 1.69 7.38 -5.67
C ASN A 297 1.08 8.45 -4.75
N THR A 298 -0.13 8.23 -4.25
CA THR A 298 -0.83 9.20 -3.39
C THR A 298 -0.11 9.46 -2.07
N HIS A 299 0.68 8.52 -1.57
CA HIS A 299 1.49 8.69 -0.36
C HIS A 299 2.84 9.35 -0.62
N LEU A 300 3.35 9.28 -1.86
CA LEU A 300 4.67 9.80 -2.22
C LEU A 300 4.64 11.17 -2.91
N GLN A 301 3.56 11.50 -3.64
CA GLN A 301 3.49 12.75 -4.40
C GLN A 301 3.66 13.98 -3.52
N LEU A 302 4.39 14.98 -4.02
CA LEU A 302 4.61 16.26 -3.32
C LEU A 302 3.51 17.30 -3.57
N HIS A 303 2.51 16.93 -4.35
CA HIS A 303 1.32 17.72 -4.59
C HIS A 303 0.20 17.28 -3.63
N PRO A 304 -0.66 18.19 -3.14
CA PRO A 304 -1.79 17.79 -2.28
C PRO A 304 -2.62 16.67 -2.88
N VAL A 305 -2.96 15.68 -2.07
CA VAL A 305 -3.76 14.53 -2.49
C VAL A 305 -5.24 14.91 -2.46
N ARG A 306 -5.92 14.77 -3.60
CA ARG A 306 -7.37 14.96 -3.78
C ARG A 306 -7.87 16.39 -3.54
N GLU A 307 -9.09 16.67 -3.97
CA GLU A 307 -9.85 17.90 -3.70
C GLU A 307 -9.95 18.25 -2.20
N GLN A 308 -9.70 17.28 -1.34
CA GLN A 308 -9.75 17.38 0.10
C GLN A 308 -8.49 17.98 0.75
N LYS A 309 -7.46 18.32 -0.02
CA LYS A 309 -6.20 18.91 0.47
C LYS A 309 -5.47 18.05 1.53
N ALA A 310 -5.54 16.74 1.39
CA ALA A 310 -4.75 15.84 2.23
C ALA A 310 -3.27 15.96 1.89
N THR A 311 -2.42 16.00 2.92
CA THR A 311 -0.96 16.08 2.77
C THR A 311 -0.39 14.68 2.77
N SER A 312 0.39 14.35 1.75
CA SER A 312 1.02 13.04 1.60
C SER A 312 2.19 12.83 2.57
N MET A 313 2.51 11.59 2.86
CA MET A 313 3.71 11.18 3.58
C MET A 313 4.98 11.75 2.92
N GLY A 314 5.08 11.71 1.59
CA GLY A 314 6.19 12.29 0.84
C GLY A 314 6.37 13.78 1.08
N SER A 315 5.27 14.55 1.20
CA SER A 315 5.32 15.97 1.52
C SER A 315 5.83 16.22 2.95
N TYR A 316 5.40 15.44 3.94
CA TYR A 316 5.92 15.53 5.31
C TYR A 316 7.41 15.20 5.38
N HIS A 317 7.82 14.13 4.67
CA HIS A 317 9.22 13.72 4.58
C HIS A 317 10.09 14.81 3.92
N ALA A 318 9.64 15.36 2.79
CA ALA A 318 10.36 16.44 2.09
C ALA A 318 10.43 17.71 2.92
N ALA A 319 9.41 18.03 3.73
CA ALA A 319 9.44 19.18 4.63
C ALA A 319 10.50 19.02 5.74
N ARG A 320 10.73 17.79 6.23
CA ARG A 320 11.72 17.51 7.29
C ARG A 320 13.16 17.46 6.77
N PHE A 321 13.41 16.80 5.66
CA PHE A 321 14.77 16.50 5.17
C PHE A 321 15.18 17.34 3.95
N GLY A 322 14.23 18.08 3.38
CA GLY A 322 14.41 18.82 2.13
C GLY A 322 14.17 17.94 0.89
N ARG A 323 13.58 18.54 -0.14
CA ARG A 323 13.29 17.87 -1.41
C ARG A 323 14.55 17.28 -2.07
N GLY A 324 15.69 17.92 -1.88
CA GLY A 324 16.96 17.45 -2.48
C GLY A 324 17.56 16.19 -1.87
N ASP A 325 17.05 15.73 -0.72
CA ASP A 325 17.51 14.53 -0.03
C ASP A 325 16.94 13.24 -0.63
N THR A 326 15.71 13.30 -1.12
CA THR A 326 14.98 12.16 -1.69
C THR A 326 14.72 12.34 -3.17
N LEU A 327 14.77 11.26 -3.94
CA LEU A 327 14.32 11.21 -5.33
C LEU A 327 12.90 10.64 -5.36
N PHE A 328 11.93 11.41 -5.82
CA PHE A 328 10.54 11.00 -5.93
C PHE A 328 10.21 10.56 -7.36
N ILE A 329 9.97 9.27 -7.55
CA ILE A 329 9.65 8.65 -8.83
C ILE A 329 8.16 8.29 -8.84
N GLY A 330 7.37 9.05 -9.60
CA GLY A 330 5.97 8.71 -9.88
C GLY A 330 5.87 7.62 -10.92
N THR A 331 4.80 6.84 -10.89
CA THR A 331 4.51 5.84 -11.93
C THR A 331 3.22 6.16 -12.66
N ALA A 332 3.19 5.87 -13.95
CA ALA A 332 2.02 6.07 -14.79
C ALA A 332 1.89 5.00 -15.88
N SER A 333 0.67 4.79 -16.35
CA SER A 333 0.41 3.85 -17.45
C SER A 333 -0.56 4.42 -18.47
N GLU A 334 -0.44 3.98 -19.74
CA GLU A 334 -1.44 4.33 -20.78
C GLU A 334 -2.76 3.61 -20.48
N ARG A 335 -2.71 2.30 -20.27
CA ARG A 335 -3.93 1.54 -19.99
C ARG A 335 -4.18 1.46 -18.49
N SER A 336 -5.45 1.55 -18.10
CA SER A 336 -5.85 1.21 -16.74
C SER A 336 -5.66 -0.30 -16.50
N VAL A 337 -5.78 -0.72 -15.24
CA VAL A 337 -5.85 -2.16 -14.90
C VAL A 337 -7.00 -2.89 -15.62
N LYS A 338 -8.00 -2.16 -16.12
CA LYS A 338 -9.11 -2.66 -16.95
C LYS A 338 -8.81 -2.62 -18.45
N GLY A 339 -7.63 -2.22 -18.86
CA GLY A 339 -7.29 -2.02 -20.26
C GLY A 339 -7.90 -0.75 -20.90
N GLU A 340 -8.55 0.11 -20.11
CA GLU A 340 -9.18 1.34 -20.60
C GLU A 340 -8.15 2.38 -21.00
N PRO A 341 -8.35 3.12 -22.10
CA PRO A 341 -7.48 4.22 -22.48
C PRO A 341 -7.59 5.37 -21.45
N PRO A 342 -6.58 6.25 -21.39
CA PRO A 342 -6.65 7.42 -20.54
C PRO A 342 -7.66 8.44 -21.08
N ARG A 343 -8.17 9.29 -20.21
CA ARG A 343 -8.92 10.48 -20.62
C ARG A 343 -8.02 11.37 -21.48
N PRO A 344 -8.56 12.00 -22.53
CA PRO A 344 -7.74 12.85 -23.42
C PRO A 344 -7.08 14.05 -22.73
N ASP A 345 -7.67 14.54 -21.64
CA ASP A 345 -7.25 15.72 -20.89
C ASP A 345 -6.30 15.42 -19.71
N CYS A 346 -5.88 14.16 -19.54
CA CYS A 346 -5.08 13.75 -18.39
C CYS A 346 -3.57 13.65 -18.71
N ASN A 347 -2.75 13.61 -17.65
CA ASN A 347 -1.30 13.47 -17.76
C ASN A 347 -0.90 12.21 -18.54
N GLN A 348 -1.57 11.07 -18.30
CA GLN A 348 -1.28 9.79 -18.96
C GLN A 348 -1.48 9.82 -20.46
N ALA A 349 -2.40 10.64 -20.97
CA ALA A 349 -2.59 10.80 -22.40
C ALA A 349 -1.35 11.41 -23.09
N ALA A 350 -0.77 12.44 -22.48
CA ALA A 350 0.48 13.02 -22.97
C ALA A 350 1.66 12.05 -22.83
N TYR A 351 1.78 11.33 -21.72
CA TYR A 351 2.84 10.33 -21.51
C TYR A 351 2.81 9.20 -22.53
N ALA A 352 1.62 8.73 -22.90
CA ALA A 352 1.44 7.67 -23.91
C ALA A 352 1.93 8.08 -25.32
N ARG A 353 2.00 9.39 -25.61
CA ARG A 353 2.46 9.93 -26.88
C ARG A 353 3.97 9.88 -27.07
N LEU A 354 4.78 9.56 -26.04
CA LEU A 354 6.23 9.57 -26.12
C LEU A 354 6.79 8.47 -27.04
N GLY A 355 6.16 7.32 -27.09
CA GLY A 355 6.47 6.26 -28.04
C GLY A 355 6.90 4.93 -27.40
N PRO A 356 7.94 4.86 -26.57
CA PRO A 356 8.36 3.59 -25.95
C PRO A 356 7.27 2.96 -25.07
N ASP A 357 7.24 1.64 -25.02
CA ASP A 357 6.29 0.91 -24.15
C ASP A 357 6.64 1.02 -22.67
N CYS A 358 7.93 1.17 -22.37
CA CYS A 358 8.42 1.43 -21.03
C CYS A 358 9.56 2.46 -21.09
N TYR A 359 9.54 3.46 -20.22
CA TYR A 359 10.59 4.47 -20.16
C TYR A 359 10.68 5.14 -18.79
N PHE A 360 11.85 5.69 -18.53
CA PHE A 360 12.12 6.60 -17.41
C PHE A 360 12.32 8.02 -17.94
N LEU A 361 11.75 9.01 -17.26
CA LEU A 361 11.88 10.42 -17.60
C LEU A 361 12.26 11.24 -16.37
N ASP A 362 13.43 11.87 -16.38
CA ASP A 362 13.82 12.86 -15.39
C ASP A 362 13.17 14.20 -15.73
N LEU A 363 12.31 14.72 -14.85
CA LEU A 363 11.59 15.97 -15.04
C LEU A 363 12.38 17.21 -14.58
N ARG A 364 13.45 17.03 -13.80
CA ARG A 364 14.22 18.11 -13.18
C ARG A 364 15.00 18.99 -14.19
N PRO A 365 15.52 18.46 -15.32
CA PRO A 365 16.17 19.29 -16.33
C PRO A 365 15.19 20.03 -17.24
N ALA A 366 13.88 19.94 -17.00
CA ALA A 366 12.90 20.68 -17.78
C ALA A 366 13.12 22.21 -17.66
N PRO A 367 12.85 22.98 -18.74
CA PRO A 367 12.95 24.45 -18.70
C PRO A 367 12.12 25.04 -17.56
N GLU A 368 12.64 26.09 -16.90
CA GLU A 368 11.94 26.76 -15.81
C GLU A 368 10.77 27.64 -16.26
N SER A 369 10.73 28.00 -17.57
CA SER A 369 9.70 28.85 -18.18
C SER A 369 9.40 28.40 -19.62
N GLY A 370 8.30 28.87 -20.17
CA GLY A 370 7.82 28.54 -21.50
C GLY A 370 6.91 27.32 -21.54
N PRO A 371 6.51 26.86 -22.75
CA PRO A 371 5.41 25.89 -22.92
C PRO A 371 5.60 24.57 -22.15
N VAL A 372 6.82 24.04 -22.06
CA VAL A 372 7.14 22.81 -21.30
C VAL A 372 6.90 23.03 -19.81
N ALA A 373 7.43 24.15 -19.27
CA ALA A 373 7.24 24.51 -17.87
C ALA A 373 5.77 24.77 -17.54
N ASP A 374 5.07 25.45 -18.43
CA ASP A 374 3.64 25.76 -18.28
C ASP A 374 2.81 24.46 -18.25
N TRP A 375 3.17 23.48 -19.11
CA TRP A 375 2.51 22.18 -19.08
C TRP A 375 2.77 21.43 -17.77
N LEU A 376 4.02 21.38 -17.29
CA LEU A 376 4.41 20.67 -16.07
C LEU A 376 3.83 21.32 -14.79
N LYS A 377 3.61 22.64 -14.80
CA LYS A 377 3.03 23.39 -13.67
C LYS A 377 1.50 23.42 -13.67
N ALA A 378 0.87 23.09 -14.79
CA ALA A 378 -0.58 23.07 -14.87
C ALA A 378 -1.15 21.82 -14.16
N GLU A 379 -2.22 22.05 -13.41
CA GLU A 379 -2.98 20.98 -12.79
C GLU A 379 -3.82 20.25 -13.84
N ARG A 380 -3.66 18.95 -13.96
CA ARG A 380 -4.40 18.09 -14.88
C ARG A 380 -4.90 16.85 -14.17
N PRO A 381 -5.98 16.21 -14.66
CA PRO A 381 -6.37 14.91 -14.18
C PRO A 381 -5.20 13.93 -14.30
N ASP A 382 -4.89 13.24 -13.21
CA ASP A 382 -3.88 12.18 -13.16
C ASP A 382 -4.53 10.92 -12.60
N ARG A 383 -4.35 9.79 -13.31
CA ARG A 383 -5.01 8.54 -12.93
C ARG A 383 -4.22 7.81 -11.88
N SER A 384 -4.89 7.56 -10.76
CA SER A 384 -4.40 6.75 -9.67
C SER A 384 -5.45 5.68 -9.35
N ASN A 385 -5.07 4.41 -9.42
CA ASN A 385 -5.99 3.29 -9.51
C ASN A 385 -6.95 3.49 -10.72
N LEU A 386 -8.24 3.65 -10.47
CA LEU A 386 -9.25 3.92 -11.49
C LEU A 386 -9.80 5.36 -11.44
N ARG A 387 -9.27 6.18 -10.54
CA ARG A 387 -9.72 7.56 -10.31
C ARG A 387 -8.80 8.56 -10.95
N TYR A 388 -9.36 9.71 -11.27
CA TYR A 388 -8.61 10.87 -11.69
C TYR A 388 -8.62 11.93 -10.60
N GLN A 389 -7.44 12.40 -10.24
CA GLN A 389 -7.26 13.50 -9.30
C GLN A 389 -6.42 14.59 -9.95
N PRO A 390 -6.61 15.86 -9.59
CA PRO A 390 -5.79 16.93 -10.14
C PRO A 390 -4.34 16.83 -9.61
N VAL A 391 -3.36 16.83 -10.52
CA VAL A 391 -1.93 16.77 -10.20
C VAL A 391 -1.12 17.65 -11.14
N CYS A 392 -0.23 18.48 -10.58
CA CYS A 392 0.81 19.15 -11.34
C CYS A 392 2.05 18.25 -11.40
N ALA A 393 2.33 17.66 -12.55
CA ALA A 393 3.38 16.64 -12.70
C ALA A 393 4.77 17.15 -12.25
N GLY A 394 5.16 18.36 -12.62
CA GLY A 394 6.47 18.93 -12.27
C GLY A 394 6.64 19.32 -10.81
N THR A 395 5.56 19.44 -10.04
CA THR A 395 5.63 19.67 -8.59
C THR A 395 5.49 18.38 -7.80
N ALA A 396 4.75 17.41 -8.34
CA ALA A 396 4.49 16.14 -7.67
C ALA A 396 5.69 15.20 -7.67
N TRP A 397 6.49 15.22 -8.74
CA TRP A 397 7.54 14.23 -9.00
C TRP A 397 8.85 14.88 -9.44
N ASP A 398 9.96 14.21 -9.13
CA ASP A 398 11.27 14.47 -9.73
C ASP A 398 11.44 13.69 -11.03
N CYS A 399 10.89 12.48 -11.07
CA CYS A 399 11.00 11.57 -12.20
C CYS A 399 9.69 10.83 -12.43
N LEU A 400 9.52 10.30 -13.63
CA LEU A 400 8.39 9.46 -14.04
C LEU A 400 8.90 8.13 -14.56
N LEU A 401 8.29 7.04 -14.10
CA LEU A 401 8.39 5.71 -14.68
C LEU A 401 7.07 5.38 -15.37
N PHE A 402 7.11 5.15 -16.66
CA PHE A 402 5.94 4.86 -17.48
C PHE A 402 5.96 3.43 -17.99
N HIS A 403 4.79 2.80 -18.00
CA HIS A 403 4.55 1.52 -18.63
C HIS A 403 3.25 1.54 -19.43
N ARG A 404 3.27 1.09 -20.70
CA ARG A 404 2.11 1.19 -21.59
C ARG A 404 0.93 0.38 -21.09
N THR A 405 1.16 -0.87 -20.75
CA THR A 405 0.15 -1.83 -20.27
C THR A 405 0.56 -2.41 -18.94
N LEU A 406 -0.42 -2.68 -18.10
CA LEU A 406 -0.21 -3.26 -16.78
C LEU A 406 -0.87 -4.63 -16.71
N SER A 407 -0.24 -5.54 -15.96
CA SER A 407 -0.74 -6.86 -15.65
C SER A 407 -0.81 -7.08 -14.14
N THR A 408 -1.69 -7.97 -13.72
CA THR A 408 -1.77 -8.37 -12.30
C THR A 408 -0.50 -9.10 -11.90
N GLY A 409 -0.01 -8.86 -10.69
CA GLY A 409 1.11 -9.58 -10.11
C GLY A 409 0.90 -11.10 -10.06
N THR A 410 1.97 -11.84 -9.99
CA THR A 410 1.91 -13.31 -9.86
C THR A 410 1.51 -13.67 -8.45
N VAL A 411 0.42 -14.41 -8.30
CA VAL A 411 -0.11 -14.82 -6.98
C VAL A 411 0.67 -16.02 -6.46
N GLU A 412 1.26 -15.86 -5.27
CA GLU A 412 1.84 -16.92 -4.46
C GLU A 412 1.08 -16.98 -3.13
N LEU A 413 0.18 -17.95 -2.98
CA LEU A 413 -0.66 -18.04 -1.79
C LEU A 413 0.11 -18.65 -0.62
N PRO A 414 0.08 -18.01 0.56
CA PRO A 414 0.52 -18.64 1.81
C PRO A 414 -0.28 -19.92 2.09
N GLY A 415 0.35 -20.89 2.77
CA GLY A 415 -0.25 -22.19 3.04
C GLY A 415 -1.59 -22.13 3.76
N PHE A 416 -1.79 -21.14 4.66
CA PHE A 416 -3.06 -20.94 5.35
C PHE A 416 -4.21 -20.47 4.43
N LEU A 417 -3.91 -19.94 3.23
CA LEU A 417 -4.88 -19.57 2.20
C LEU A 417 -4.95 -20.60 1.06
N ALA A 418 -4.00 -21.51 1.00
CA ALA A 418 -3.85 -22.48 -0.08
C ALA A 418 -4.71 -23.72 0.12
N SER A 419 -6.03 -23.58 0.30
CA SER A 419 -6.94 -24.73 0.24
C SER A 419 -6.96 -25.28 -1.18
N PRO A 420 -6.83 -26.61 -1.37
CA PRO A 420 -6.88 -27.21 -2.71
C PRO A 420 -8.19 -26.87 -3.41
N PRO A 421 -8.16 -26.59 -4.73
CA PRO A 421 -9.38 -26.46 -5.51
C PRO A 421 -10.20 -27.74 -5.45
N ALA A 422 -11.52 -27.62 -5.47
CA ALA A 422 -12.45 -28.76 -5.51
C ALA A 422 -13.58 -28.45 -6.50
N GLU A 423 -14.28 -29.48 -6.93
CA GLU A 423 -15.54 -29.29 -7.67
C GLU A 423 -16.61 -28.80 -6.70
N ALA A 424 -17.30 -27.73 -7.09
CA ALA A 424 -18.38 -27.18 -6.28
C ALA A 424 -19.54 -28.19 -6.20
N THR A 425 -20.01 -28.44 -5.00
CA THR A 425 -21.17 -29.32 -4.74
C THR A 425 -22.37 -28.51 -4.34
N GLY A 426 -23.52 -28.80 -4.92
CA GLY A 426 -24.80 -28.17 -4.62
C GLY A 426 -25.13 -26.96 -5.50
N ASP A 427 -26.28 -26.35 -5.21
CA ASP A 427 -26.81 -25.20 -5.95
C ASP A 427 -26.04 -23.90 -5.59
N LEU A 428 -25.13 -23.48 -6.46
CA LEU A 428 -24.39 -22.23 -6.30
C LEU A 428 -25.26 -20.98 -6.55
N ALA A 429 -26.39 -21.11 -7.29
CA ALA A 429 -27.27 -19.99 -7.59
C ALA A 429 -27.90 -19.39 -6.31
N ARG A 430 -27.97 -20.15 -5.22
CA ARG A 430 -28.42 -19.65 -3.92
C ARG A 430 -27.59 -18.47 -3.41
N PHE A 431 -26.31 -18.34 -3.82
CA PHE A 431 -25.43 -17.26 -3.42
C PHE A 431 -25.53 -16.03 -4.32
N ASN A 432 -26.32 -16.10 -5.40
CA ASN A 432 -26.55 -14.92 -6.24
C ASN A 432 -27.11 -13.78 -5.42
N GLY A 433 -26.61 -12.58 -5.65
CA GLY A 433 -27.12 -11.39 -5.00
C GLY A 433 -26.09 -10.29 -4.89
N ARG A 434 -26.57 -9.17 -4.41
CA ARG A 434 -25.77 -8.02 -4.02
C ARG A 434 -25.52 -8.05 -2.51
N TYR A 435 -24.26 -7.92 -2.14
CA TYR A 435 -23.81 -7.89 -0.74
C TYR A 435 -23.19 -6.54 -0.42
N ILE A 436 -23.52 -5.96 0.70
CA ILE A 436 -22.83 -4.79 1.25
C ILE A 436 -21.83 -5.28 2.29
N ILE A 437 -20.55 -4.92 2.08
CA ILE A 437 -19.43 -5.28 2.94
C ILE A 437 -18.89 -4.00 3.56
N LEU A 438 -19.03 -3.87 4.87
CA LEU A 438 -18.55 -2.69 5.60
C LEU A 438 -17.08 -2.82 5.97
N GLY A 439 -16.36 -1.71 5.91
CA GLY A 439 -14.99 -1.60 6.38
C GLY A 439 -13.91 -2.24 5.50
N PHE A 440 -14.30 -2.90 4.42
CA PHE A 440 -13.35 -3.44 3.48
C PHE A 440 -12.68 -2.29 2.72
N LEU A 441 -11.35 -2.16 2.83
CA LEU A 441 -10.56 -1.04 2.30
C LEU A 441 -11.02 0.36 2.73
N ALA A 442 -11.51 0.50 3.96
CA ALA A 442 -12.00 1.76 4.51
C ALA A 442 -13.19 2.39 3.75
N ALA A 443 -13.93 1.60 3.00
CA ALA A 443 -15.09 2.03 2.24
C ALA A 443 -16.27 1.06 2.45
N VAL A 444 -17.49 1.55 2.22
CA VAL A 444 -18.65 0.67 2.03
C VAL A 444 -18.51 0.08 0.63
N ASN A 445 -18.35 -1.22 0.55
CA ASN A 445 -18.18 -1.92 -0.72
C ASN A 445 -19.41 -2.76 -1.02
N THR A 446 -19.84 -2.70 -2.25
CA THR A 446 -20.86 -3.58 -2.80
C THR A 446 -20.18 -4.70 -3.57
N LEU A 447 -20.55 -5.94 -3.28
CA LEU A 447 -20.10 -7.13 -3.98
C LEU A 447 -21.30 -7.78 -4.65
N ASP A 448 -21.32 -7.79 -5.96
CA ASP A 448 -22.27 -8.55 -6.74
C ASP A 448 -21.74 -9.96 -6.98
N VAL A 449 -22.55 -10.96 -6.68
CA VAL A 449 -22.23 -12.37 -6.86
C VAL A 449 -23.23 -13.01 -7.81
N ARG A 450 -22.73 -13.71 -8.83
CA ARG A 450 -23.57 -14.38 -9.81
C ARG A 450 -22.95 -15.68 -10.29
N VAL A 451 -23.80 -16.70 -10.48
CA VAL A 451 -23.42 -17.97 -11.11
C VAL A 451 -23.49 -17.86 -12.64
N GLU A 452 -22.47 -18.36 -13.31
CA GLU A 452 -22.47 -18.61 -14.75
C GLU A 452 -21.91 -20.01 -15.03
N GLY A 453 -22.72 -20.88 -15.56
CA GLY A 453 -22.39 -22.32 -15.61
C GLY A 453 -22.20 -22.88 -14.21
N ASP A 454 -21.06 -23.50 -13.96
CA ASP A 454 -20.68 -24.07 -12.67
C ASP A 454 -19.75 -23.18 -11.85
N THR A 455 -19.61 -21.91 -12.21
CA THR A 455 -18.67 -20.99 -11.57
C THR A 455 -19.41 -19.77 -10.99
N LEU A 456 -19.06 -19.41 -9.75
CA LEU A 456 -19.43 -18.13 -9.17
C LEU A 456 -18.46 -17.04 -9.65
N PHE A 457 -19.02 -15.91 -9.99
CA PHE A 457 -18.29 -14.69 -10.32
C PHE A 457 -18.64 -13.59 -9.33
N THR A 458 -17.69 -12.71 -9.10
CA THR A 458 -17.90 -11.50 -8.32
C THR A 458 -17.56 -10.26 -9.13
N ASP A 459 -18.32 -9.19 -8.89
CA ASP A 459 -18.01 -7.85 -9.32
C ASP A 459 -18.15 -6.94 -8.08
N GLY A 460 -17.10 -6.21 -7.73
CA GLY A 460 -17.07 -5.37 -6.55
C GLY A 460 -17.20 -3.89 -6.92
N GLN A 461 -17.96 -3.14 -6.15
CA GLN A 461 -18.13 -1.71 -6.34
C GLN A 461 -17.87 -0.97 -5.02
N ASP A 462 -17.07 0.10 -5.09
CA ASP A 462 -16.92 1.08 -4.03
C ASP A 462 -18.03 2.13 -4.17
N ASP A 463 -19.02 2.08 -3.28
CA ASP A 463 -20.18 2.99 -3.33
C ASP A 463 -19.81 4.45 -3.04
N THR A 464 -18.64 4.72 -2.46
CA THR A 464 -18.20 6.10 -2.19
C THR A 464 -17.59 6.78 -3.40
N SER A 465 -17.11 6.01 -4.36
CA SER A 465 -16.40 6.48 -5.54
C SER A 465 -17.05 6.08 -6.86
N GLY A 466 -18.00 5.17 -6.83
CA GLY A 466 -18.53 4.53 -8.03
C GLY A 466 -17.53 3.63 -8.75
N GLU A 467 -16.40 3.30 -8.11
CA GLU A 467 -15.41 2.42 -8.68
C GLU A 467 -15.73 0.96 -8.42
N VAL A 468 -15.58 0.15 -9.45
CA VAL A 468 -15.70 -1.31 -9.37
C VAL A 468 -14.43 -1.89 -8.73
N PHE A 469 -14.57 -2.63 -7.62
CA PHE A 469 -13.46 -3.25 -6.93
C PHE A 469 -13.83 -4.65 -6.38
N PRO A 470 -13.10 -5.72 -6.67
CA PRO A 470 -12.04 -5.79 -7.68
C PRO A 470 -12.56 -5.42 -9.05
N PRO A 471 -11.67 -4.88 -9.89
CA PRO A 471 -12.09 -4.20 -11.09
C PRO A 471 -12.62 -5.16 -12.16
N TYR A 472 -13.52 -6.03 -11.97
CA TYR A 472 -14.26 -6.78 -12.96
C TYR A 472 -14.93 -8.03 -12.39
N LYS A 473 -15.67 -8.67 -13.23
CA LYS A 473 -16.13 -10.04 -13.16
C LYS A 473 -14.97 -11.00 -12.91
N VAL A 474 -14.79 -11.40 -11.66
CA VAL A 474 -13.71 -12.25 -11.20
C VAL A 474 -14.26 -13.62 -10.83
N PRO A 475 -13.74 -14.71 -11.40
CA PRO A 475 -14.16 -16.04 -11.02
C PRO A 475 -13.70 -16.37 -9.60
N LEU A 476 -14.58 -17.05 -8.87
CA LEU A 476 -14.30 -17.66 -7.59
C LEU A 476 -13.97 -19.14 -7.77
N HIS A 477 -12.85 -19.57 -7.21
CA HIS A 477 -12.46 -20.98 -7.19
C HIS A 477 -12.98 -21.64 -5.91
N TYR A 478 -13.84 -22.65 -6.06
CA TYR A 478 -14.32 -23.42 -4.93
C TYR A 478 -13.18 -24.26 -4.33
N CYS A 479 -13.11 -24.31 -3.01
CA CYS A 479 -12.09 -25.02 -2.26
C CYS A 479 -12.69 -26.23 -1.51
N ALA A 480 -11.86 -27.23 -1.22
CA ALA A 480 -12.28 -28.47 -0.54
C ALA A 480 -12.87 -28.24 0.86
N ASP A 481 -12.62 -27.10 1.48
CA ASP A 481 -13.19 -26.71 2.78
C ASP A 481 -14.55 -26.00 2.67
N GLY A 482 -15.14 -25.95 1.48
CA GLY A 482 -16.47 -25.33 1.25
C GLY A 482 -16.45 -23.83 1.08
N ARG A 483 -15.29 -23.22 1.06
CA ARG A 483 -15.08 -21.77 0.82
C ARG A 483 -14.69 -21.50 -0.62
N PHE A 484 -14.58 -20.22 -0.96
CA PHE A 484 -14.19 -19.78 -2.29
C PHE A 484 -12.95 -18.91 -2.20
N ARG A 485 -12.03 -19.08 -3.12
CA ARG A 485 -10.85 -18.22 -3.29
C ARG A 485 -11.06 -17.26 -4.44
N TRP A 486 -10.79 -16.00 -4.21
CA TRP A 486 -10.71 -15.01 -5.29
C TRP A 486 -9.47 -15.26 -6.15
N SER A 487 -9.63 -15.22 -7.48
CA SER A 487 -8.51 -15.47 -8.39
C SER A 487 -7.59 -14.26 -8.56
N VAL A 488 -8.10 -13.05 -8.36
CA VAL A 488 -7.35 -11.79 -8.56
C VAL A 488 -6.96 -11.15 -7.23
N TRP A 489 -7.75 -11.40 -6.20
CA TRP A 489 -7.44 -10.97 -4.86
C TRP A 489 -7.33 -12.20 -3.96
N PRO A 490 -6.18 -12.42 -3.35
CA PRO A 490 -5.93 -13.67 -2.61
C PRO A 490 -6.68 -13.71 -1.27
N SER A 491 -7.95 -13.42 -1.29
CA SER A 491 -8.85 -13.53 -0.13
C SER A 491 -9.73 -14.76 -0.26
N ILE A 492 -10.17 -15.26 0.88
CA ILE A 492 -11.10 -16.39 0.98
C ILE A 492 -12.49 -15.86 1.31
N LEU A 493 -13.46 -16.24 0.50
CA LEU A 493 -14.88 -15.94 0.74
C LEU A 493 -15.59 -17.16 1.33
N GLY A 494 -16.27 -16.96 2.44
CA GLY A 494 -17.20 -17.94 3.03
C GLY A 494 -18.62 -17.43 2.94
N PHE A 495 -19.52 -18.18 2.31
CA PHE A 495 -20.96 -17.85 2.33
C PHE A 495 -21.66 -18.61 3.47
N HIS A 496 -22.45 -17.89 4.24
CA HIS A 496 -23.17 -18.41 5.38
C HIS A 496 -24.67 -18.18 5.18
N GLN A 497 -25.46 -19.24 5.36
CA GLN A 497 -26.92 -19.19 5.24
C GLN A 497 -27.58 -19.47 6.56
N ALA A 498 -28.46 -18.57 7.00
CA ALA A 498 -29.31 -18.72 8.20
C ALA A 498 -30.76 -18.46 7.80
N GLY A 499 -31.50 -19.53 7.49
CA GLY A 499 -32.83 -19.40 6.92
C GLY A 499 -32.81 -18.80 5.52
N GLU A 500 -33.50 -17.68 5.32
CA GLU A 500 -33.48 -16.91 4.06
C GLU A 500 -32.32 -15.89 3.99
N ASP A 501 -31.70 -15.60 5.13
CA ASP A 501 -30.58 -14.65 5.19
C ASP A 501 -29.28 -15.29 4.72
N ILE A 502 -28.60 -14.63 3.80
CA ILE A 502 -27.28 -15.02 3.32
C ILE A 502 -26.30 -13.89 3.62
N SER A 503 -25.18 -14.27 4.19
CA SER A 503 -24.05 -13.38 4.44
C SER A 503 -22.77 -13.93 3.81
N VAL A 504 -21.80 -13.06 3.61
CA VAL A 504 -20.47 -13.42 3.13
C VAL A 504 -19.43 -12.97 4.15
N SER A 505 -18.42 -13.81 4.39
CA SER A 505 -17.20 -13.42 5.09
C SER A 505 -16.06 -13.36 4.10
N ILE A 506 -15.20 -12.34 4.18
CA ILE A 506 -14.00 -12.21 3.38
C ILE A 506 -12.80 -12.22 4.31
N THR A 507 -11.98 -13.26 4.23
CA THR A 507 -10.73 -13.37 4.98
C THR A 507 -9.58 -12.94 4.09
N THR A 508 -8.88 -11.87 4.47
CA THR A 508 -7.72 -11.37 3.74
C THR A 508 -6.46 -12.21 4.05
N PRO A 509 -5.40 -12.09 3.25
CA PRO A 509 -4.09 -12.72 3.54
C PRO A 509 -3.54 -12.37 4.91
N GLY A 510 -3.73 -11.14 5.38
CA GLY A 510 -3.32 -10.69 6.72
C GLY A 510 -4.18 -11.25 7.86
N GLY A 511 -5.19 -12.08 7.56
CA GLY A 511 -6.08 -12.69 8.56
C GLY A 511 -7.23 -11.80 9.03
N ALA A 512 -7.38 -10.57 8.49
CA ALA A 512 -8.57 -9.75 8.77
C ALA A 512 -9.81 -10.39 8.14
N VAL A 513 -10.93 -10.34 8.84
CA VAL A 513 -12.22 -10.90 8.38
C VAL A 513 -13.23 -9.77 8.27
N TYR A 514 -13.82 -9.62 7.11
CA TYR A 514 -14.89 -8.66 6.83
C TYR A 514 -16.19 -9.42 6.60
N HIS A 515 -17.29 -8.83 6.99
CA HIS A 515 -18.62 -9.44 6.86
C HIS A 515 -19.52 -8.60 5.96
N GLY A 516 -20.24 -9.27 5.07
CA GLY A 516 -21.24 -8.65 4.21
C GLY A 516 -22.59 -9.32 4.34
N LYS A 517 -23.65 -8.55 4.14
CA LYS A 517 -25.04 -9.04 4.10
C LYS A 517 -25.60 -8.91 2.70
N ARG A 518 -26.35 -9.91 2.25
CA ARG A 518 -27.12 -9.82 1.00
C ARG A 518 -28.25 -8.80 1.17
N VAL A 519 -28.34 -7.86 0.23
CA VAL A 519 -29.32 -6.77 0.26
C VAL A 519 -30.26 -6.76 -0.95
N GLY A 520 -30.02 -7.59 -1.95
CA GLY A 520 -30.85 -7.67 -3.14
C GLY A 520 -30.22 -8.52 -4.25
N ASP A 521 -30.75 -8.38 -5.44
CA ASP A 521 -30.23 -9.05 -6.64
C ASP A 521 -28.94 -8.41 -7.12
N ALA A 522 -28.06 -9.22 -7.71
CA ALA A 522 -26.82 -8.75 -8.32
C ALA A 522 -27.11 -7.82 -9.50
N VAL A 523 -26.42 -6.69 -9.56
CA VAL A 523 -26.51 -5.71 -10.66
C VAL A 523 -25.16 -5.71 -11.38
N TRP A 524 -25.15 -6.31 -12.57
CA TRP A 524 -23.97 -6.23 -13.44
C TRP A 524 -24.07 -4.96 -14.30
N GLY A 525 -23.03 -4.13 -14.25
CA GLY A 525 -22.90 -2.97 -15.11
C GLY A 525 -22.41 -3.32 -16.51
#